data_682e96bfd0493b2c52fe444d42efc370
#
_entry.id   682e96bfd0493b2c52fe444d42efc370
#
_cell.length_a   1.000
_cell.length_b   1.000
_cell.length_c   1.000
_cell.angle_alpha   90.00
_cell.angle_beta   90.00
_cell.angle_gamma   90.00
#
_symmetry.space_group_name_H-M   'P 1'
#
loop_
_entity.id
_entity.type
_entity.pdbx_description
1 polymer ?
#
loop_
_entity_poly.entity_id
_entity_poly.type
_entity_poly.pdbx_seq_one_letter_code
_entity_poly.pdbx_strand_id
1 'polypeptide(L)'
;MKYLIALCTIVVCFALTAGAQDAKPTALKGYVVDQMCAGKMAMKENAMEKAEGHSKECALDDNCAGSGYGIFSGGKYYKFDEKGSATAKGLIEKSKREKGLFFEAKGTVGDGTMTLTSLKEATPPKAKIMKKGT
;
A
#
# COMPACT_ATOMS: atom_id res chain seq x y z
N MET A 1 35.53 16.12 -62.67
CA MET A 1 34.30 15.44 -62.16
C MET A 1 34.52 15.05 -60.69
N LYS A 2 33.96 15.83 -59.79
CA LYS A 2 34.19 15.70 -58.38
C LYS A 2 32.86 15.22 -57.77
N TYR A 3 32.79 13.96 -57.42
CA TYR A 3 31.64 13.40 -56.70
C TYR A 3 31.79 13.73 -55.21
N LEU A 4 31.00 14.66 -54.71
CA LEU A 4 30.82 14.97 -53.29
C LEU A 4 29.85 13.93 -52.71
N ILE A 5 30.41 12.99 -51.97
CA ILE A 5 29.64 12.03 -51.19
C ILE A 5 29.20 12.73 -49.90
N ALA A 6 27.94 13.15 -49.87
CA ALA A 6 27.33 13.65 -48.63
C ALA A 6 27.01 12.47 -47.71
N LEU A 7 27.81 12.32 -46.65
CA LEU A 7 27.51 11.38 -45.56
C LEU A 7 26.33 11.95 -44.72
N CYS A 8 25.18 11.37 -44.95
CA CYS A 8 24.01 11.64 -44.13
C CYS A 8 24.12 10.80 -42.85
N THR A 9 24.65 11.38 -41.79
CA THR A 9 24.66 10.76 -40.44
C THR A 9 23.26 10.79 -39.88
N ILE A 10 22.58 9.66 -39.96
CA ILE A 10 21.28 9.46 -39.27
C ILE A 10 21.57 9.28 -37.77
N VAL A 11 21.37 10.35 -37.02
CA VAL A 11 21.35 10.28 -35.58
C VAL A 11 20.02 9.63 -35.17
N VAL A 12 20.06 8.34 -34.90
CA VAL A 12 18.93 7.63 -34.31
C VAL A 12 18.84 8.07 -32.83
N CYS A 13 18.00 9.04 -32.55
CA CYS A 13 17.59 9.35 -31.20
C CYS A 13 16.78 8.18 -30.67
N PHE A 14 17.44 7.29 -29.93
CA PHE A 14 16.76 6.34 -29.06
C PHE A 14 16.06 7.14 -27.93
N ALA A 15 14.81 7.49 -28.16
CA ALA A 15 13.95 7.95 -27.08
C ALA A 15 13.75 6.76 -26.13
N LEU A 16 14.48 6.78 -25.01
CA LEU A 16 14.18 5.96 -23.85
C LEU A 16 12.80 6.37 -23.35
N THR A 17 11.76 5.76 -23.90
CA THR A 17 10.46 5.76 -23.26
C THR A 17 10.63 4.97 -21.96
N ALA A 18 10.90 5.67 -20.87
CA ALA A 18 10.70 5.13 -19.54
C ALA A 18 9.25 4.67 -19.52
N GLY A 19 9.05 3.35 -19.55
CA GLY A 19 7.74 2.76 -19.45
C GLY A 19 7.11 3.24 -18.14
N ALA A 20 6.18 4.18 -18.25
CA ALA A 20 5.26 4.45 -17.17
C ALA A 20 4.52 3.13 -16.96
N GLN A 21 4.91 2.39 -15.92
CA GLN A 21 4.14 1.23 -15.47
C GLN A 21 2.75 1.77 -15.20
N ASP A 22 1.77 1.27 -15.93
CA ASP A 22 0.37 1.70 -15.83
C ASP A 22 -0.10 1.50 -14.39
N ALA A 23 0.03 2.55 -13.59
CA ALA A 23 -0.44 2.58 -12.21
C ALA A 23 -1.97 2.52 -12.24
N LYS A 24 -2.51 1.34 -12.04
CA LYS A 24 -3.94 1.09 -12.14
C LYS A 24 -4.67 1.72 -10.95
N PRO A 25 -5.70 2.55 -11.19
CA PRO A 25 -6.57 3.02 -10.13
C PRO A 25 -7.17 1.84 -9.36
N THR A 26 -7.00 1.85 -8.05
CA THR A 26 -7.38 0.73 -7.18
C THR A 26 -8.07 1.26 -5.94
N ALA A 27 -9.13 0.58 -5.51
CA ALA A 27 -9.79 0.78 -4.23
C ALA A 27 -9.64 -0.48 -3.39
N LEU A 28 -9.08 -0.35 -2.19
CA LEU A 28 -8.82 -1.45 -1.27
C LEU A 28 -9.55 -1.19 0.04
N LYS A 29 -10.11 -2.24 0.63
CA LYS A 29 -10.63 -2.24 2.01
C LYS A 29 -9.84 -3.24 2.83
N GLY A 30 -9.38 -2.83 4.00
CA GLY A 30 -8.58 -3.69 4.82
C GLY A 30 -8.07 -3.03 6.10
N TYR A 31 -7.17 -3.71 6.77
CA TYR A 31 -6.57 -3.23 8.01
C TYR A 31 -5.27 -2.48 7.73
N VAL A 32 -5.19 -1.26 8.25
CA VAL A 32 -3.95 -0.46 8.19
C VAL A 32 -3.02 -0.90 9.32
N VAL A 33 -1.81 -1.24 8.96
CA VAL A 33 -0.75 -1.72 9.86
C VAL A 33 0.57 -1.05 9.49
N ASP A 34 1.41 -0.76 10.46
CA ASP A 34 2.77 -0.30 10.22
C ASP A 34 3.61 -1.35 9.47
N GLN A 35 4.60 -0.89 8.71
CA GLN A 35 5.40 -1.78 7.85
C GLN A 35 6.24 -2.77 8.65
N MET A 36 6.69 -2.40 9.85
CA MET A 36 7.50 -3.28 10.70
C MET A 36 6.70 -4.50 11.16
N CYS A 37 5.50 -4.27 11.72
CA CYS A 37 4.62 -5.35 12.15
C CYS A 37 4.05 -6.14 10.97
N ALA A 38 3.72 -5.46 9.87
CA ALA A 38 3.24 -6.11 8.65
C ALA A 38 4.25 -7.12 8.09
N GLY A 39 5.53 -6.82 8.12
CA GLY A 39 6.58 -7.77 7.69
C GLY A 39 6.58 -9.07 8.49
N LYS A 40 6.29 -8.99 9.78
CA LYS A 40 6.16 -10.17 10.67
C LYS A 40 4.84 -10.92 10.42
N MET A 41 3.76 -10.19 10.15
CA MET A 41 2.43 -10.76 9.93
C MET A 41 2.31 -11.45 8.57
N ALA A 42 2.89 -10.87 7.52
CA ALA A 42 2.78 -11.37 6.15
C ALA A 42 3.34 -12.80 5.97
N MET A 43 4.24 -13.23 6.86
CA MET A 43 4.80 -14.59 6.87
C MET A 43 3.90 -15.61 7.60
N LYS A 44 2.77 -15.20 8.12
CA LYS A 44 1.85 -16.05 8.88
C LYS A 44 0.60 -16.37 8.05
N GLU A 45 0.12 -17.61 8.18
CA GLU A 45 -1.10 -18.06 7.51
C GLU A 45 -2.34 -17.24 7.95
N ASN A 46 -2.33 -16.72 9.17
CA ASN A 46 -3.41 -15.91 9.73
C ASN A 46 -3.09 -14.41 9.72
N ALA A 47 -2.41 -13.91 8.69
CA ALA A 47 -2.00 -12.51 8.59
C ALA A 47 -3.17 -11.52 8.75
N MET A 48 -4.33 -11.81 8.15
CA MET A 48 -5.52 -10.95 8.25
C MET A 48 -6.08 -10.88 9.67
N GLU A 49 -6.12 -12.01 10.39
CA GLU A 49 -6.55 -12.07 11.78
C GLU A 49 -5.61 -11.28 12.69
N LYS A 50 -4.30 -11.39 12.45
CA LYS A 50 -3.29 -10.60 13.17
C LYS A 50 -3.42 -9.10 12.88
N ALA A 51 -3.69 -8.73 11.63
CA ALA A 51 -3.92 -7.34 11.26
C ALA A 51 -5.20 -6.78 11.91
N GLU A 52 -6.27 -7.59 12.02
CA GLU A 52 -7.47 -7.23 12.76
C GLU A 52 -7.20 -7.02 14.25
N GLY A 53 -6.35 -7.84 14.84
CA GLY A 53 -5.96 -7.74 16.26
C GLY A 53 -4.90 -6.67 16.54
N HIS A 54 -4.32 -6.03 15.53
CA HIS A 54 -3.27 -5.03 15.71
C HIS A 54 -3.79 -3.78 16.41
N SER A 55 -3.12 -3.39 17.49
CA SER A 55 -3.58 -2.29 18.34
C SER A 55 -3.15 -0.93 17.79
N LYS A 56 -3.94 0.09 18.09
CA LYS A 56 -3.63 1.50 17.84
C LYS A 56 -2.34 1.91 18.54
N GLU A 57 -2.17 1.49 19.80
CA GLU A 57 -0.97 1.77 20.59
C GLU A 57 0.30 1.27 19.88
N CYS A 58 0.28 0.01 19.41
CA CYS A 58 1.40 -0.54 18.67
C CYS A 58 1.63 0.20 17.34
N ALA A 59 0.57 0.54 16.63
CA ALA A 59 0.66 1.28 15.37
C ALA A 59 1.26 2.69 15.53
N LEU A 60 1.12 3.30 16.70
CA LEU A 60 1.63 4.65 17.02
C LEU A 60 2.94 4.63 17.81
N ASP A 61 3.46 3.46 18.19
CA ASP A 61 4.81 3.35 18.75
C ASP A 61 5.83 3.97 17.80
N ASP A 62 6.79 4.72 18.33
CA ASP A 62 7.73 5.51 17.53
C ASP A 62 8.49 4.69 16.49
N ASN A 63 8.90 3.47 16.82
CA ASN A 63 9.59 2.59 15.89
C ASN A 63 8.65 2.06 14.80
N CYS A 64 7.44 1.69 15.18
CA CYS A 64 6.43 1.19 14.26
C CYS A 64 5.94 2.30 13.32
N ALA A 65 5.57 3.45 13.86
CA ALA A 65 5.15 4.63 13.09
C ALA A 65 6.26 5.13 12.15
N GLY A 66 7.51 5.12 12.62
CA GLY A 66 8.68 5.49 11.83
C GLY A 66 8.95 4.58 10.63
N SER A 67 8.46 3.34 10.66
CA SER A 67 8.59 2.40 9.54
C SER A 67 7.63 2.71 8.37
N GLY A 68 6.64 3.57 8.56
CA GLY A 68 5.57 3.83 7.61
C GLY A 68 4.42 2.85 7.73
N TYR A 69 3.39 3.04 6.93
CA TYR A 69 2.15 2.26 6.98
C TYR A 69 1.83 1.60 5.64
N GLY A 70 0.86 0.73 5.66
CA GLY A 70 0.26 0.10 4.50
C GLY A 70 -1.07 -0.56 4.88
N ILE A 71 -1.66 -1.29 3.97
CA ILE A 71 -2.97 -1.93 4.15
C ILE A 71 -2.92 -3.41 3.80
N PHE A 72 -3.44 -4.24 4.70
CA PHE A 72 -3.77 -5.64 4.40
C PHE A 72 -5.15 -5.71 3.78
N SER A 73 -5.23 -6.15 2.54
CA SER A 73 -6.47 -6.35 1.82
C SER A 73 -6.43 -7.67 1.05
N GLY A 74 -7.41 -8.51 1.28
CA GLY A 74 -7.48 -9.82 0.62
C GLY A 74 -6.28 -10.73 0.87
N GLY A 75 -5.65 -10.64 2.03
CA GLY A 75 -4.48 -11.43 2.41
C GLY A 75 -3.14 -10.91 1.89
N LYS A 76 -3.15 -9.79 1.16
CA LYS A 76 -1.95 -9.15 0.63
C LYS A 76 -1.72 -7.79 1.29
N TYR A 77 -0.44 -7.47 1.54
CA TYR A 77 -0.03 -6.18 2.09
C TYR A 77 0.45 -5.24 0.98
N TYR A 78 -0.09 -4.02 0.99
CA TYR A 78 0.30 -2.93 0.09
C TYR A 78 0.87 -1.80 0.92
N LYS A 79 2.14 -1.47 0.71
CA LYS A 79 2.80 -0.35 1.38
C LYS A 79 2.22 0.97 0.90
N PHE A 80 2.06 1.94 1.77
CA PHE A 80 1.82 3.32 1.36
C PHE A 80 3.14 4.02 1.06
N ASP A 81 3.11 4.99 0.17
CA ASP A 81 4.20 5.92 -0.02
C ASP A 81 4.36 6.83 1.22
N GLU A 82 5.37 7.68 1.25
CA GLU A 82 5.66 8.55 2.39
C GLU A 82 4.47 9.46 2.74
N LYS A 83 3.87 10.09 1.73
CA LYS A 83 2.69 10.96 1.91
C LYS A 83 1.48 10.17 2.42
N GLY A 84 1.25 8.98 1.88
CA GLY A 84 0.19 8.08 2.31
C GLY A 84 0.40 7.60 3.75
N SER A 85 1.63 7.29 4.14
CA SER A 85 1.99 6.92 5.51
C SER A 85 1.72 8.07 6.50
N ALA A 86 2.07 9.30 6.15
CA ALA A 86 1.78 10.47 6.98
C ALA A 86 0.26 10.69 7.15
N THR A 87 -0.50 10.52 6.07
CA THR A 87 -1.96 10.58 6.10
C THR A 87 -2.55 9.49 7.01
N ALA A 88 -2.07 8.27 6.89
CA ALA A 88 -2.50 7.14 7.71
C ALA A 88 -2.24 7.39 9.20
N LYS A 89 -1.04 7.86 9.56
CA LYS A 89 -0.69 8.21 10.95
C LYS A 89 -1.70 9.20 11.54
N GLY A 90 -1.98 10.30 10.85
CA GLY A 90 -2.90 11.32 11.32
C GLY A 90 -4.34 10.83 11.49
N LEU A 91 -4.79 9.87 10.66
CA LEU A 91 -6.10 9.25 10.80
C LEU A 91 -6.15 8.23 11.94
N ILE A 92 -5.08 7.46 12.14
CA ILE A 92 -4.96 6.50 13.25
C ILE A 92 -5.00 7.25 14.59
N GLU A 93 -4.27 8.35 14.71
CA GLU A 93 -4.28 9.20 15.92
C GLU A 93 -5.69 9.66 16.29
N LYS A 94 -6.50 10.01 15.30
CA LYS A 94 -7.89 10.49 15.47
C LYS A 94 -8.91 9.38 15.60
N SER A 95 -8.58 8.16 15.24
CA SER A 95 -9.50 7.02 15.31
C SER A 95 -9.91 6.74 16.74
N LYS A 96 -11.16 6.38 16.94
CA LYS A 96 -11.70 5.90 18.25
C LYS A 96 -11.50 4.40 18.44
N ARG A 97 -10.96 3.70 17.45
CA ARG A 97 -10.70 2.27 17.52
C ARG A 97 -9.39 2.00 18.24
N GLU A 98 -9.41 1.12 19.22
CA GLU A 98 -8.21 0.68 19.93
C GLU A 98 -7.47 -0.45 19.18
N LYS A 99 -8.15 -1.15 18.30
CA LYS A 99 -7.62 -2.22 17.44
C LYS A 99 -8.50 -2.41 16.22
N GLY A 100 -8.01 -3.17 15.24
CA GLY A 100 -8.76 -3.41 14.02
C GLY A 100 -8.96 -2.13 13.22
N LEU A 101 -7.87 -1.45 12.90
CA LEU A 101 -7.86 -0.16 12.18
C LEU A 101 -8.25 -0.39 10.71
N PHE A 102 -9.54 -0.50 10.45
CA PHE A 102 -10.10 -0.83 9.14
C PHE A 102 -10.40 0.43 8.32
N PHE A 103 -9.86 0.48 7.11
CA PHE A 103 -9.94 1.63 6.22
C PHE A 103 -10.32 1.24 4.79
N GLU A 104 -10.85 2.20 4.06
CA GLU A 104 -10.94 2.19 2.60
C GLU A 104 -9.84 3.10 2.05
N ALA A 105 -8.96 2.53 1.26
CA ALA A 105 -7.86 3.22 0.58
C ALA A 105 -8.13 3.28 -0.92
N LYS A 106 -8.02 4.46 -1.52
CA LYS A 106 -8.08 4.66 -2.97
C LYS A 106 -6.79 5.28 -3.44
N GLY A 107 -6.31 4.86 -4.58
CA GLY A 107 -5.08 5.35 -5.18
C GLY A 107 -4.62 4.48 -6.31
N THR A 108 -3.34 4.51 -6.59
CA THR A 108 -2.70 3.70 -7.63
C THR A 108 -1.69 2.75 -7.01
N VAL A 109 -1.65 1.52 -7.49
CA VAL A 109 -0.70 0.50 -7.02
C VAL A 109 0.33 0.23 -8.10
N GLY A 110 1.61 0.33 -7.73
CA GLY A 110 2.75 -0.06 -8.55
C GLY A 110 3.82 -0.70 -7.68
N ASP A 111 4.37 -1.84 -8.07
CA ASP A 111 5.44 -2.58 -7.36
C ASP A 111 5.15 -2.82 -5.86
N GLY A 112 3.89 -3.14 -5.53
CA GLY A 112 3.46 -3.39 -4.15
C GLY A 112 3.34 -2.14 -3.27
N THR A 113 3.57 -0.95 -3.84
CA THR A 113 3.39 0.34 -3.17
C THR A 113 2.13 1.03 -3.69
N MET A 114 1.34 1.54 -2.77
CA MET A 114 0.12 2.29 -3.08
C MET A 114 0.35 3.77 -2.85
N THR A 115 0.19 4.56 -3.90
CA THR A 115 0.12 6.01 -3.83
C THR A 115 -1.31 6.42 -3.55
N LEU A 116 -1.57 6.92 -2.33
CA LEU A 116 -2.91 7.26 -1.89
C LEU A 116 -3.44 8.54 -2.53
N THR A 117 -4.69 8.49 -2.98
CA THR A 117 -5.52 9.67 -3.29
C THR A 117 -6.55 9.92 -2.20
N SER A 118 -6.98 8.89 -1.48
CA SER A 118 -7.95 8.98 -0.40
C SER A 118 -7.75 7.82 0.59
N LEU A 119 -7.88 8.12 1.88
CA LEU A 119 -7.92 7.14 2.96
C LEU A 119 -9.03 7.52 3.93
N LYS A 120 -9.95 6.61 4.21
CA LYS A 120 -11.09 6.84 5.11
C LYS A 120 -11.27 5.65 6.03
N GLU A 121 -11.54 5.92 7.31
CA GLU A 121 -11.95 4.86 8.22
C GLU A 121 -13.27 4.23 7.74
N ALA A 122 -13.35 2.91 7.77
CA ALA A 122 -14.48 2.13 7.31
C ALA A 122 -14.91 1.10 8.36
N THR A 123 -16.10 0.55 8.20
CA THR A 123 -16.58 -0.52 9.07
C THR A 123 -16.05 -1.86 8.55
N PRO A 124 -15.36 -2.66 9.39
CA PRO A 124 -14.94 -3.98 9.00
C PRO A 124 -16.15 -4.87 8.69
N PRO A 125 -16.01 -5.81 7.77
CA PRO A 125 -17.07 -6.79 7.54
C PRO A 125 -17.34 -7.53 8.85
N LYS A 126 -18.62 -7.76 9.16
CA LYS A 126 -18.99 -8.59 10.31
C LYS A 126 -18.30 -9.94 10.16
N ALA A 127 -17.52 -10.34 11.17
CA ALA A 127 -16.89 -11.65 11.17
C ALA A 127 -17.97 -12.69 10.85
N LYS A 128 -17.80 -13.42 9.75
CA LYS A 128 -18.60 -14.64 9.54
C LYS A 128 -18.22 -15.55 10.69
N ILE A 129 -19.11 -15.68 11.66
CA ILE A 129 -19.01 -16.74 12.66
C ILE A 129 -19.02 -18.04 11.86
N MET A 130 -17.82 -18.55 11.58
CA MET A 130 -17.69 -19.91 11.11
C MET A 130 -18.17 -20.77 12.27
N LYS A 131 -19.46 -21.17 12.22
CA LYS A 131 -19.95 -22.24 13.08
C LYS A 131 -19.04 -23.43 12.78
N LYS A 132 -18.13 -23.69 13.73
CA LYS A 132 -17.35 -24.90 13.74
C LYS A 132 -18.39 -26.02 13.87
N GLY A 133 -18.69 -26.67 12.75
CA GLY A 133 -19.57 -27.82 12.74
C GLY A 133 -19.01 -28.87 13.69
N THR A 134 -19.79 -29.24 14.62
CA THR A 134 -19.60 -30.42 15.46
C THR A 134 -19.58 -31.67 14.59
#